data_bdc236ad7584b90170ac567af891001b
#
_entry.id   bdc236ad7584b90170ac567af891001b
#
_cell.length_a   1.000
_cell.length_b   1.000
_cell.length_c   1.000
_cell.angle_alpha   90.00
_cell.angle_beta   90.00
_cell.angle_gamma   90.00
#
_symmetry.space_group_name_H-M   'P 1'
#
loop_
_entity.id
_entity.type
_entity.pdbx_description
1 polymer ?
#
loop_
_entity_poly.entity_id
_entity_poly.type
_entity_poly.pdbx_seq_one_letter_code
_entity_poly.pdbx_strand_id
1 'polypeptide(L)'
;VRKIRTYQKNFYSITDLIIPQIELYGLERHDMFSEKVKSQEVETNSGSKTLYYEKFVPENKDALLEEINDFIHCIKTRSKPSVDGQAGAKALEIALQIEEKIFLNE
;
A
#
# COMPACT_ATOMS: atom_id res chain seq x y z
N VAL A 1 -1.18 -14.92 -9.43
CA VAL A 1 -0.36 -13.81 -8.90
C VAL A 1 -1.25 -12.59 -8.68
N ARG A 2 -1.23 -12.05 -7.47
CA ARG A 2 -1.98 -10.83 -7.14
C ARG A 2 -1.00 -9.80 -6.57
N LYS A 3 -0.34 -9.09 -7.46
CA LYS A 3 0.62 -8.06 -7.09
C LYS A 3 0.24 -6.74 -7.72
N ILE A 4 0.36 -5.67 -6.95
CA ILE A 4 0.22 -4.30 -7.42
C ILE A 4 1.59 -3.65 -7.35
N ARG A 5 2.04 -3.13 -8.49
CA ARG A 5 3.30 -2.39 -8.58
C ARG A 5 2.99 -0.94 -8.89
N THR A 6 3.54 -0.03 -8.11
CA THR A 6 3.39 1.39 -8.36
C THR A 6 4.74 2.02 -8.59
N TYR A 7 4.79 2.90 -9.61
CA TYR A 7 6.01 3.59 -10.02
C TYR A 7 5.79 5.08 -9.90
N GLN A 8 6.69 5.73 -9.19
CA GLN A 8 6.75 7.19 -9.12
C GLN A 8 8.18 7.61 -9.39
N LYS A 9 8.39 8.91 -9.56
CA LYS A 9 9.75 9.41 -9.68
C LYS A 9 10.54 9.08 -8.40
N ASN A 10 11.62 8.33 -8.54
CA ASN A 10 12.51 7.93 -7.46
C ASN A 10 11.85 7.08 -6.36
N PHE A 11 10.69 6.49 -6.63
CA PHE A 11 9.98 5.65 -5.66
C PHE A 11 9.21 4.53 -6.37
N TYR A 12 9.27 3.33 -5.79
CA TYR A 12 8.64 2.14 -6.36
C TYR A 12 8.12 1.25 -5.24
N SER A 13 6.92 0.72 -5.41
CA SER A 13 6.35 -0.21 -4.43
C SER A 13 5.81 -1.46 -5.10
N ILE A 14 5.92 -2.58 -4.38
CA ILE A 14 5.32 -3.86 -4.74
C ILE A 14 4.45 -4.31 -3.58
N THR A 15 3.15 -4.46 -3.83
CA THR A 15 2.21 -5.01 -2.85
C THR A 15 1.80 -6.40 -3.32
N ASP A 16 2.07 -7.42 -2.50
CA ASP A 16 1.63 -8.79 -2.76
C ASP A 16 0.39 -9.07 -1.90
N LEU A 17 -0.69 -9.47 -2.56
CA LEU A 17 -1.98 -9.72 -1.90
C LEU A 17 -2.20 -11.21 -1.57
N ILE A 18 -1.38 -12.10 -2.09
CA ILE A 18 -1.46 -13.54 -1.78
C ILE A 18 -0.58 -13.88 -0.59
N ILE A 19 0.69 -13.48 -0.66
CA ILE A 19 1.60 -13.54 0.48
C ILE A 19 1.67 -12.10 1.01
N PRO A 20 0.88 -11.75 2.05
CA PRO A 20 0.72 -10.34 2.43
C PRO A 20 2.06 -9.70 2.78
N GLN A 21 2.51 -8.83 1.89
CA GLN A 21 3.74 -8.06 2.12
C GLN A 21 3.78 -6.84 1.22
N ILE A 22 4.49 -5.82 1.66
CA ILE A 22 4.75 -4.61 0.88
C ILE A 22 6.25 -4.39 0.85
N GLU A 23 6.81 -4.21 -0.34
CA GLU A 23 8.21 -3.85 -0.53
C GLU A 23 8.28 -2.43 -1.09
N LEU A 24 9.10 -1.58 -0.46
CA LEU A 24 9.30 -0.19 -0.86
C LEU A 24 10.74 0.01 -1.28
N TYR A 25 10.92 0.67 -2.42
CA TYR A 25 12.23 1.04 -2.96
C TYR A 25 12.22 2.54 -3.28
N GLY A 26 13.26 3.26 -2.91
CA GLY A 26 13.35 4.68 -3.20
C GLY A 26 14.79 5.13 -3.38
N LEU A 27 15.00 6.09 -4.28
CA LEU A 27 16.28 6.79 -4.43
C LEU A 27 16.33 8.05 -3.57
N GLU A 28 15.22 8.36 -2.91
CA GLU A 28 15.11 9.46 -1.94
C GLU A 28 14.41 8.92 -0.69
N ARG A 29 14.71 9.50 0.46
CA ARG A 29 13.98 9.15 1.68
C ARG A 29 12.57 9.70 1.59
N HIS A 30 11.59 8.81 1.65
CA HIS A 30 10.16 9.12 1.55
C HIS A 30 9.49 8.91 2.91
N ASP A 31 8.41 9.65 3.19
CA ASP A 31 7.68 9.55 4.45
C ASP A 31 7.07 8.17 4.70
N MET A 32 6.88 7.38 3.66
CA MET A 32 6.39 6.00 3.80
C MET A 32 7.42 5.05 4.41
N PHE A 33 8.72 5.40 4.41
CA PHE A 33 9.73 4.59 5.06
C PHE A 33 9.70 4.82 6.57
N SER A 34 9.86 3.73 7.33
CA SER A 34 9.99 3.81 8.78
C SER A 34 11.45 4.06 9.17
N GLU A 35 11.70 4.18 10.49
CA GLU A 35 13.05 4.31 11.02
C GLU A 35 13.91 3.07 10.77
N LYS A 36 13.27 1.91 10.49
CA LYS A 36 13.95 0.64 10.23
C LYS A 36 14.34 0.47 8.76
N VAL A 37 14.19 1.50 7.94
CA VAL A 37 14.54 1.45 6.53
C VAL A 37 16.03 1.11 6.35
N LYS A 38 16.32 0.22 5.40
CA LYS A 38 17.70 -0.12 5.02
C LYS A 38 18.14 0.78 3.88
N SER A 39 19.42 1.10 3.84
CA SER A 39 19.97 1.91 2.76
C SER A 39 21.26 1.29 2.23
N GLN A 40 21.49 1.48 0.93
CA GLN A 40 22.67 0.99 0.25
C GLN A 40 23.05 1.98 -0.84
N GLU A 41 24.35 2.25 -1.01
CA GLU A 41 24.81 3.05 -2.12
C GLU A 41 24.84 2.22 -3.40
N VAL A 42 24.33 2.79 -4.48
CA VAL A 42 24.32 2.16 -5.80
C VAL A 42 24.89 3.11 -6.83
N GLU A 43 25.60 2.55 -7.80
CA GLU A 43 26.10 3.29 -8.94
C GLU A 43 25.00 3.43 -9.99
N THR A 44 24.79 4.65 -10.47
CA THR A 44 23.85 4.93 -11.55
C THR A 44 24.54 5.71 -12.66
N ASN A 45 23.86 5.85 -13.80
CA ASN A 45 24.37 6.68 -14.91
C ASN A 45 24.56 8.15 -14.51
N SER A 46 23.89 8.60 -13.44
CA SER A 46 23.99 9.96 -12.91
C SER A 46 24.94 10.07 -11.71
N GLY A 47 25.72 9.02 -11.41
CA GLY A 47 26.63 8.94 -10.27
C GLY A 47 26.10 8.04 -9.16
N SER A 48 26.73 8.08 -8.00
CA SER A 48 26.34 7.29 -6.83
C SER A 48 25.08 7.86 -6.21
N LYS A 49 24.12 6.98 -5.91
CA LYS A 49 22.88 7.34 -5.20
C LYS A 49 22.62 6.35 -4.09
N THR A 50 21.85 6.78 -3.09
CA THR A 50 21.44 5.92 -1.98
C THR A 50 20.11 5.27 -2.34
N LEU A 51 20.08 3.93 -2.33
CA LEU A 51 18.84 3.17 -2.48
C LEU A 51 18.29 2.86 -1.10
N TYR A 52 17.07 3.26 -0.84
CA TYR A 52 16.32 2.94 0.36
C TYR A 52 15.41 1.75 0.08
N TYR A 53 15.39 0.81 1.01
CA TYR A 53 14.57 -0.40 0.88
C TYR A 53 13.93 -0.73 2.22
N GLU A 54 12.65 -1.10 2.18
CA GLU A 54 11.96 -1.59 3.35
C GLU A 54 10.91 -2.62 2.95
N LYS A 55 10.78 -3.67 3.77
CA LYS A 55 9.77 -4.70 3.59
C LYS A 55 8.87 -4.73 4.81
N PHE A 56 7.58 -4.63 4.58
CA PHE A 56 6.56 -4.74 5.62
C PHE A 56 5.82 -6.07 5.45
N VAL A 57 5.80 -6.86 6.51
CA VAL A 57 5.03 -8.10 6.56
C VAL A 57 3.98 -7.91 7.65
N PRO A 58 2.69 -7.74 7.28
CA PRO A 58 1.64 -7.58 8.27
C PRO A 58 1.42 -8.89 9.03
N GLU A 59 0.81 -8.79 10.21
CA GLU A 59 0.36 -9.96 10.94
C GLU A 59 -0.67 -10.73 10.11
N ASN A 60 -0.60 -12.06 10.16
CA ASN A 60 -1.59 -12.90 9.48
C ASN A 60 -2.91 -12.86 10.26
N LYS A 61 -3.84 -12.04 9.79
CA LYS A 61 -5.15 -11.87 10.42
C LYS A 61 -6.27 -12.31 9.47
N ASP A 62 -7.33 -12.86 10.05
CA ASP A 62 -8.54 -13.14 9.29
C ASP A 62 -9.26 -11.82 9.00
N ALA A 63 -9.34 -11.44 7.73
CA ALA A 63 -9.93 -10.16 7.31
C ALA A 63 -11.42 -10.05 7.70
N LEU A 64 -12.18 -11.12 7.56
CA LEU A 64 -13.59 -11.13 7.94
C LEU A 64 -13.77 -10.98 9.44
N LEU A 65 -12.94 -11.66 10.23
CA LEU A 65 -12.98 -11.54 11.69
C LEU A 65 -12.63 -10.13 12.14
N GLU A 66 -11.62 -9.51 11.52
CA GLU A 66 -11.24 -8.12 11.80
C GLU A 66 -12.39 -7.16 11.49
N GLU A 67 -13.09 -7.34 10.38
CA GLU A 67 -14.24 -6.53 9.99
C GLU A 67 -15.37 -6.65 11.03
N ILE A 68 -15.69 -7.85 11.45
CA ILE A 68 -16.74 -8.10 12.45
C ILE A 68 -16.35 -7.50 13.81
N ASN A 69 -15.11 -7.67 14.23
CA ASN A 69 -14.61 -7.11 15.49
C ASN A 69 -14.64 -5.58 15.48
N ASP A 70 -14.27 -4.95 14.36
CA ASP A 70 -14.35 -3.50 14.21
C ASP A 70 -15.79 -3.00 14.32
N PHE A 71 -16.74 -3.70 13.68
CA PHE A 71 -18.16 -3.38 13.73
C PHE A 71 -18.69 -3.45 15.16
N ILE A 72 -18.39 -4.53 15.88
CA ILE A 72 -18.83 -4.71 17.27
C ILE A 72 -18.23 -3.62 18.17
N HIS A 73 -16.94 -3.32 17.98
CA HIS A 73 -16.26 -2.26 18.74
C HIS A 73 -16.93 -0.90 18.51
N CYS A 74 -17.30 -0.59 17.28
CA CYS A 74 -17.95 0.67 16.92
C CYS A 74 -19.35 0.79 17.57
N ILE A 75 -20.08 -0.31 17.65
CA ILE A 75 -21.38 -0.34 18.33
C ILE A 75 -21.19 -0.05 19.83
N LYS A 76 -20.23 -0.70 20.48
CA LYS A 76 -19.98 -0.56 21.91
C LYS A 76 -19.48 0.83 22.30
N THR A 77 -18.63 1.43 21.49
CA THR A 77 -18.00 2.72 21.78
C THR A 77 -18.66 3.90 21.08
N ARG A 78 -19.63 3.66 20.20
CA ARG A 78 -20.29 4.66 19.35
C ARG A 78 -19.28 5.45 18.52
N SER A 79 -18.23 4.78 18.08
CA SER A 79 -17.19 5.35 17.23
C SER A 79 -17.42 4.99 15.76
N LYS A 80 -16.70 5.66 14.87
CA LYS A 80 -16.74 5.33 13.44
C LYS A 80 -15.89 4.09 13.17
N PRO A 81 -16.32 3.21 12.24
CA PRO A 81 -15.49 2.08 11.81
C PRO A 81 -14.20 2.56 11.11
N SER A 82 -13.18 1.72 11.13
CA SER A 82 -11.91 2.01 10.46
C SER A 82 -12.09 2.24 8.97
N VAL A 83 -12.99 1.48 8.34
CA VAL A 83 -13.40 1.69 6.95
C VAL A 83 -14.92 1.97 6.96
N ASP A 84 -15.27 3.24 6.91
CA ASP A 84 -16.66 3.67 6.88
C ASP A 84 -17.24 3.66 5.46
N GLY A 85 -18.51 4.05 5.34
CA GLY A 85 -19.19 4.10 4.04
C GLY A 85 -18.52 5.06 3.06
N GLN A 86 -17.98 6.18 3.55
CA GLN A 86 -17.26 7.14 2.69
C GLN A 86 -15.97 6.55 2.15
N ALA A 87 -15.21 5.84 2.98
CA ALA A 87 -13.98 5.18 2.55
C ALA A 87 -14.29 4.08 1.52
N GLY A 88 -15.34 3.29 1.75
CA GLY A 88 -15.79 2.27 0.80
C GLY A 88 -16.25 2.87 -0.53
N ALA A 89 -17.01 3.95 -0.49
CA ALA A 89 -17.46 4.66 -1.70
C ALA A 89 -16.28 5.24 -2.49
N LYS A 90 -15.28 5.79 -1.79
CA LYS A 90 -14.07 6.31 -2.43
C LYS A 90 -13.27 5.22 -3.11
N ALA A 91 -13.11 4.06 -2.48
CA ALA A 91 -12.42 2.92 -3.06
C ALA A 91 -13.14 2.44 -4.33
N LEU A 92 -14.47 2.35 -4.32
CA LEU A 92 -15.25 1.97 -5.48
C LEU A 92 -15.12 3.00 -6.60
N GLU A 93 -15.17 4.29 -6.29
CA GLU A 93 -14.99 5.36 -7.26
C GLU A 93 -13.66 5.23 -8.00
N ILE A 94 -12.57 4.98 -7.27
CA ILE A 94 -11.25 4.80 -7.84
C ILE A 94 -11.22 3.56 -8.74
N ALA A 95 -11.80 2.45 -8.29
CA ALA A 95 -11.86 1.22 -9.07
C ALA A 95 -12.62 1.43 -10.39
N LEU A 96 -13.72 2.16 -10.37
CA LEU A 96 -14.50 2.48 -11.58
C LEU A 96 -13.72 3.38 -12.54
N GLN A 97 -12.95 4.34 -12.03
CA GLN A 97 -12.08 5.18 -12.86
C GLN A 97 -10.99 4.37 -13.55
N ILE A 98 -10.41 3.39 -12.86
CA ILE A 98 -9.41 2.50 -13.44
C ILE A 98 -10.04 1.65 -14.54
N GLU A 99 -11.20 1.08 -14.29
CA GLU A 99 -11.93 0.28 -15.28
C GLU A 99 -12.24 1.08 -16.55
N GLU A 100 -12.73 2.32 -16.40
CA GLU A 100 -13.00 3.22 -17.50
C GLU A 100 -11.77 3.47 -18.36
N LYS A 101 -10.61 3.71 -17.73
CA LYS A 101 -9.35 3.92 -18.45
C LYS A 101 -8.89 2.67 -19.20
N ILE A 102 -9.12 1.49 -18.67
CA ILE A 102 -8.81 0.25 -19.36
C ILE A 102 -9.63 0.15 -20.65
N PHE A 103 -10.93 0.43 -20.61
CA PHE A 103 -11.78 0.40 -21.79
C PHE A 103 -11.40 1.45 -22.83
N LEU A 104 -10.99 2.64 -22.39
CA LEU A 104 -10.59 3.71 -23.32
C LEU A 104 -9.29 3.42 -24.06
N ASN A 105 -8.46 2.52 -23.53
CA ASN A 105 -7.15 2.16 -24.11
C ASN A 105 -7.16 0.83 -24.86
N GLU A 106 -8.31 0.22 -25.05
CA GLU A 106 -8.45 -0.99 -25.87
C GLU A 106 -8.43 -0.69 -27.38
#